data_bb0a235cc99699850dad253fc506bfcd
#
_entry.id   bb0a235cc99699850dad253fc506bfcd
#
_cell.length_a   1.000
_cell.length_b   1.000
_cell.length_c   1.000
_cell.angle_alpha   90.00
_cell.angle_beta   90.00
_cell.angle_gamma   90.00
#
_symmetry.space_group_name_H-M   'P 1'
#
loop_
_entity.id
_entity.type
_entity.pdbx_description
1 polymer ?
#
loop_
_entity_poly.entity_id
_entity_poly.type
_entity_poly.pdbx_seq_one_letter_code
_entity_poly.pdbx_strand_id
1 'polypeptide(L)'
;MKNKIVKVLQNKRVRYLLVSFVLVLFCLALNIAFSAFTSNAGGVAANLNVKNMTYSVKLNGTSGTIIKANKNGLTKVNTTFTATNDRTSKYELSYDVCSDSTCSSTITKPSTLTVQYSSRTTDAYTGTITATGTVNIRVVITNTASSDVYIRLRMNAGFTHNTLNLEKKVTGPYNEDDLTVYSYIDGAKKDAFPTTSEYTASVSCQIDGGGTSNASGSASWDGSKWNVNITGVDTGRTVCNVNFNVVVNKEFAYNGTTGSNGSVQTFTVAKAGTYKLQVWGAQGGYRSQATRGGNGGYSEGTVSLKAGDKLYIYVGGAGGSGTSGCGSTICAGGFNGGGYRYKYYGGGGATDIRINKDSLYARVIVAGGGGSDGATGKTGMYGGGTTGGSSTESSTAVSNYGGKGGTQTYSGYSASYTVTTQATTGLNSNTLANYGGGFGFGGGGVYLSNGYGGAGGGGWYGGSGNVPDGSGDDDRGGGGGSGYIYTSSTASNCPSGCLLTSTYYLSNASTVNGNTSFTSPTGSSETGHSGHGYAKVTLIS
;
A
#
# COMPACT_ATOMS: atom_id res chain seq x y z
N MET A 1 25.85 -45.68 33.66
CA MET A 1 25.58 -44.23 33.67
C MET A 1 24.36 -43.81 32.87
N LYS A 2 24.13 -44.28 31.62
CA LYS A 2 22.98 -43.92 30.76
C LYS A 2 21.61 -44.12 31.45
N ASN A 3 21.36 -45.21 32.15
CA ASN A 3 20.04 -45.51 32.78
C ASN A 3 19.73 -44.62 33.99
N LYS A 4 20.70 -44.01 34.67
CA LYS A 4 20.44 -43.01 35.73
C LYS A 4 20.03 -41.66 35.20
N ILE A 5 20.63 -41.24 34.07
CA ILE A 5 20.33 -39.95 33.40
C ILE A 5 18.88 -39.97 32.86
N VAL A 6 18.46 -41.07 32.25
CA VAL A 6 17.08 -41.22 31.72
C VAL A 6 16.03 -41.15 32.80
N LYS A 7 16.27 -41.76 33.98
CA LYS A 7 15.33 -41.69 35.14
C LYS A 7 15.23 -40.27 35.72
N VAL A 8 16.33 -39.51 35.73
CA VAL A 8 16.31 -38.12 36.20
C VAL A 8 15.53 -37.23 35.23
N LEU A 9 15.62 -37.47 33.92
CA LEU A 9 14.87 -36.73 32.90
C LEU A 9 13.38 -37.13 32.83
N GLN A 10 12.96 -38.24 33.42
CA GLN A 10 11.55 -38.64 33.53
C GLN A 10 10.81 -37.95 34.66
N ASN A 11 11.53 -37.34 35.61
CA ASN A 11 10.89 -36.60 36.70
C ASN A 11 10.34 -35.27 36.19
N LYS A 12 9.03 -35.09 36.25
CA LYS A 12 8.34 -33.86 35.77
C LYS A 12 8.95 -32.58 36.37
N ARG A 13 9.31 -32.59 37.65
CA ARG A 13 9.92 -31.41 38.32
C ARG A 13 11.31 -31.08 37.77
N VAL A 14 12.12 -32.09 37.46
CA VAL A 14 13.45 -31.90 36.88
C VAL A 14 13.34 -31.38 35.44
N ARG A 15 12.36 -31.87 34.68
CA ARG A 15 12.07 -31.33 33.34
C ARG A 15 11.67 -29.86 33.38
N TYR A 16 10.78 -29.48 34.29
CA TYR A 16 10.38 -28.07 34.41
C TYR A 16 11.56 -27.18 34.84
N LEU A 17 12.40 -27.64 35.77
CA LEU A 17 13.61 -26.93 36.16
C LEU A 17 14.61 -26.79 35.01
N LEU A 18 14.80 -27.83 34.21
CA LEU A 18 15.70 -27.79 33.03
C LEU A 18 15.15 -26.86 31.93
N VAL A 19 13.84 -26.93 31.67
CA VAL A 19 13.18 -26.02 30.71
C VAL A 19 13.26 -24.57 31.18
N SER A 20 13.00 -24.32 32.48
CA SER A 20 13.12 -22.98 33.07
C SER A 20 14.55 -22.47 33.01
N PHE A 21 15.55 -23.33 33.28
CA PHE A 21 16.96 -22.95 33.21
C PHE A 21 17.40 -22.63 31.77
N VAL A 22 16.95 -23.44 30.80
CA VAL A 22 17.21 -23.17 29.36
C VAL A 22 16.51 -21.89 28.92
N LEU A 23 15.28 -21.64 29.40
CA LEU A 23 14.55 -20.41 29.11
C LEU A 23 15.25 -19.17 29.69
N VAL A 24 15.76 -19.28 30.93
CA VAL A 24 16.51 -18.20 31.59
C VAL A 24 17.84 -17.96 30.87
N LEU A 25 18.55 -19.02 30.45
CA LEU A 25 19.76 -18.89 29.63
C LEU A 25 19.47 -18.27 28.26
N PHE A 26 18.34 -18.63 27.63
CA PHE A 26 17.90 -18.06 26.36
C PHE A 26 17.50 -16.58 26.54
N CYS A 27 16.80 -16.23 27.61
CA CYS A 27 16.49 -14.85 27.95
C CYS A 27 17.74 -14.03 28.29
N LEU A 28 18.73 -14.63 28.98
CA LEU A 28 20.02 -13.99 29.26
C LEU A 28 20.83 -13.80 27.95
N ALA A 29 20.85 -14.80 27.07
CA ALA A 29 21.51 -14.67 25.76
C ALA A 29 20.83 -13.62 24.88
N LEU A 30 19.48 -13.55 24.89
CA LEU A 30 18.71 -12.49 24.24
C LEU A 30 19.00 -11.12 24.85
N ASN A 31 19.08 -11.00 26.18
CA ASN A 31 19.42 -9.73 26.84
C ASN A 31 20.89 -9.31 26.55
N ILE A 32 21.82 -10.24 26.47
CA ILE A 32 23.21 -9.92 26.09
C ILE A 32 23.26 -9.53 24.61
N ALA A 33 22.51 -10.20 23.73
CA ALA A 33 22.37 -9.79 22.34
C ALA A 33 21.63 -8.44 22.20
N PHE A 34 20.58 -8.22 23.00
CA PHE A 34 19.81 -6.97 23.03
C PHE A 34 20.60 -5.82 23.66
N SER A 35 21.39 -6.03 24.70
CA SER A 35 22.20 -4.97 25.33
C SER A 35 23.36 -4.53 24.46
N ALA A 36 23.85 -5.40 23.56
CA ALA A 36 24.77 -5.00 22.49
C ALA A 36 24.07 -4.21 21.36
N PHE A 37 22.74 -4.29 21.27
CA PHE A 37 21.91 -3.61 20.26
C PHE A 37 21.18 -2.37 20.78
N THR A 38 21.06 -2.15 22.08
CA THR A 38 20.28 -1.03 22.65
C THR A 38 21.05 0.28 22.83
N SER A 39 22.16 0.47 22.13
CA SER A 39 22.61 1.84 21.86
C SER A 39 21.95 2.35 20.59
N ASN A 40 20.65 2.72 20.69
CA ASN A 40 19.89 3.48 19.69
C ASN A 40 19.71 2.86 18.29
N ALA A 41 19.34 1.60 18.19
CA ALA A 41 18.77 1.06 16.96
C ALA A 41 17.31 0.65 17.21
N GLY A 42 16.38 1.53 16.93
CA GLY A 42 14.96 1.17 16.73
C GLY A 42 14.86 0.24 15.53
N GLY A 43 14.27 -0.94 15.73
CA GLY A 43 14.34 -2.10 14.89
C GLY A 43 14.14 -1.89 13.39
N VAL A 44 14.99 -2.54 12.61
CA VAL A 44 14.73 -2.83 11.20
C VAL A 44 15.33 -4.20 10.87
N ALA A 45 14.47 -5.08 10.35
CA ALA A 45 14.90 -6.24 9.59
C ALA A 45 15.35 -5.79 8.20
N ALA A 46 16.59 -5.41 8.08
CA ALA A 46 17.31 -5.36 6.82
C ALA A 46 18.69 -5.89 7.12
N ASN A 47 19.28 -6.70 6.24
CA ASN A 47 20.61 -7.26 6.36
C ASN A 47 21.66 -6.14 6.53
N LEU A 48 21.74 -5.60 7.74
CA LEU A 48 22.82 -4.75 8.16
C LEU A 48 23.95 -5.70 8.55
N ASN A 49 24.93 -5.86 7.69
CA ASN A 49 26.24 -6.33 8.11
C ASN A 49 26.88 -5.23 8.96
N VAL A 50 26.48 -5.15 10.22
CA VAL A 50 27.16 -4.32 11.22
C VAL A 50 28.45 -5.04 11.52
N LYS A 51 29.52 -4.71 10.83
CA LYS A 51 30.86 -5.06 11.30
C LYS A 51 31.03 -4.39 12.66
N ASN A 52 31.51 -5.17 13.62
CA ASN A 52 31.75 -4.70 14.98
C ASN A 52 32.58 -3.42 14.95
N MET A 53 31.98 -2.32 15.36
CA MET A 53 32.74 -1.09 15.57
C MET A 53 33.45 -1.21 16.89
N THR A 54 34.78 -1.26 16.82
CA THR A 54 35.62 -1.22 18.02
C THR A 54 36.25 0.17 18.13
N TYR A 55 36.10 0.77 19.27
CA TYR A 55 36.82 1.99 19.61
C TYR A 55 37.50 1.83 20.96
N SER A 56 38.59 2.53 21.14
CA SER A 56 39.31 2.56 22.42
C SER A 56 39.67 3.99 22.78
N VAL A 57 39.64 4.27 24.06
CA VAL A 57 40.16 5.51 24.62
C VAL A 57 41.35 5.18 25.49
N LYS A 58 42.48 5.79 25.20
CA LYS A 58 43.69 5.64 25.98
C LYS A 58 44.14 6.97 26.56
N LEU A 59 44.36 6.99 27.85
CA LEU A 59 44.90 8.13 28.56
C LEU A 59 46.38 7.94 28.76
N ASN A 60 47.23 8.85 28.22
CA ASN A 60 48.68 8.75 28.29
C ASN A 60 49.26 7.37 27.90
N GLY A 61 48.64 6.71 26.90
CA GLY A 61 49.09 5.41 26.42
C GLY A 61 48.57 4.19 27.19
N THR A 62 47.89 4.39 28.32
CA THR A 62 47.26 3.33 29.11
C THR A 62 45.75 3.32 28.93
N SER A 63 45.11 2.15 29.04
CA SER A 63 43.64 2.06 29.05
C SER A 63 43.11 2.72 30.33
N GLY A 64 42.32 3.80 30.15
CA GLY A 64 41.72 4.53 31.24
C GLY A 64 41.12 5.82 30.70
N THR A 65 39.97 6.18 31.25
CA THR A 65 39.16 7.32 30.75
C THR A 65 38.88 8.38 31.81
N ILE A 66 39.34 8.15 33.06
CA ILE A 66 39.01 9.02 34.18
C ILE A 66 40.17 9.96 34.48
N ILE A 67 39.88 11.26 34.47
CA ILE A 67 40.82 12.34 34.75
C ILE A 67 40.42 12.99 36.07
N LYS A 68 41.33 13.13 36.99
CA LYS A 68 41.13 13.94 38.19
C LYS A 68 41.26 15.42 37.86
N ALA A 69 40.22 16.19 38.06
CA ALA A 69 40.23 17.63 37.96
C ALA A 69 40.45 18.24 39.38
N ASN A 70 41.66 18.66 39.65
CA ASN A 70 42.03 19.16 40.94
C ASN A 70 41.28 20.44 41.32
N LYS A 71 40.89 20.55 42.56
CA LYS A 71 40.28 21.78 43.12
C LYS A 71 41.13 22.99 42.85
N ASN A 72 40.50 24.13 42.58
CA ASN A 72 41.14 25.42 42.31
C ASN A 72 42.32 25.29 41.29
N GLY A 73 42.15 24.44 40.27
CA GLY A 73 43.26 24.08 39.41
C GLY A 73 42.91 23.95 37.93
N LEU A 74 43.97 23.95 37.14
CA LEU A 74 43.98 23.68 35.72
C LEU A 74 44.63 22.33 35.49
N THR A 75 43.87 21.41 34.89
CA THR A 75 44.39 20.05 34.52
C THR A 75 44.48 19.94 33.01
N LYS A 76 45.65 19.57 32.50
CA LYS A 76 45.85 19.34 31.06
C LYS A 76 46.33 17.91 30.86
N VAL A 77 45.61 17.13 30.05
CA VAL A 77 45.91 15.73 29.77
C VAL A 77 45.84 15.48 28.28
N ASN A 78 46.85 14.75 27.77
CA ASN A 78 46.80 14.22 26.40
C ASN A 78 46.11 12.85 26.42
N THR A 79 45.22 12.63 25.50
CA THR A 79 44.52 11.36 25.31
C THR A 79 44.48 10.99 23.85
N THR A 80 44.35 9.72 23.57
CA THR A 80 44.17 9.17 22.22
C THR A 80 42.84 8.48 22.11
N PHE A 81 42.11 8.80 21.04
CA PHE A 81 40.93 8.07 20.65
C PHE A 81 41.24 7.29 19.38
N THR A 82 41.02 5.99 19.40
CA THR A 82 41.22 5.12 18.24
C THR A 82 39.94 4.42 17.91
N ALA A 83 39.50 4.57 16.66
CA ALA A 83 38.35 3.86 16.09
C ALA A 83 38.85 2.87 15.04
N THR A 84 38.34 1.65 15.08
CA THR A 84 38.64 0.60 14.11
C THR A 84 37.34 0.10 13.53
N ASN A 85 36.98 0.58 12.36
CA ASN A 85 35.97 -0.03 11.52
C ASN A 85 36.23 0.33 10.05
N ASP A 86 35.50 -0.25 9.13
CA ASP A 86 35.71 -0.09 7.69
C ASP A 86 34.87 1.02 7.06
N ARG A 87 34.20 1.86 7.88
CA ARG A 87 33.35 2.96 7.42
C ARG A 87 33.73 4.24 8.11
N THR A 88 33.64 5.34 7.38
CA THR A 88 33.76 6.68 7.96
C THR A 88 32.59 6.90 8.93
N SER A 89 32.91 7.07 10.19
CA SER A 89 31.94 7.30 11.26
C SER A 89 32.35 8.52 12.05
N LYS A 90 31.37 9.34 12.45
CA LYS A 90 31.60 10.43 13.39
C LYS A 90 31.49 9.91 14.81
N TYR A 91 32.45 10.26 15.62
CA TYR A 91 32.44 10.00 17.06
C TYR A 91 32.37 11.33 17.78
N GLU A 92 31.37 11.49 18.63
CA GLU A 92 31.27 12.66 19.50
C GLU A 92 31.98 12.36 20.82
N LEU A 93 32.87 13.26 21.18
CA LEU A 93 33.48 13.23 22.49
C LEU A 93 32.54 13.83 23.51
N SER A 94 32.30 13.09 24.57
CA SER A 94 31.51 13.52 25.71
C SER A 94 32.19 13.13 27.02
N TYR A 95 31.65 13.58 28.12
CA TYR A 95 32.17 13.23 29.43
C TYR A 95 31.06 13.19 30.48
N ASP A 96 31.26 12.33 31.47
CA ASP A 96 30.51 12.40 32.72
C ASP A 96 31.37 13.13 33.77
N VAL A 97 30.69 13.80 34.68
CA VAL A 97 31.29 14.34 35.88
C VAL A 97 30.96 13.43 37.05
N CYS A 98 31.98 13.02 37.80
CA CYS A 98 31.85 12.05 38.87
C CYS A 98 32.37 12.61 40.19
N SER A 99 31.82 12.17 41.29
CA SER A 99 32.23 12.55 42.65
C SER A 99 33.45 11.73 43.15
N ASP A 100 33.72 10.59 42.55
CA ASP A 100 34.73 9.67 43.00
C ASP A 100 35.68 9.20 41.87
N SER A 101 36.85 8.69 42.24
CA SER A 101 37.90 8.27 41.31
C SER A 101 37.56 7.05 40.46
N THR A 102 36.52 6.30 40.79
CA THR A 102 36.06 5.15 40.04
C THR A 102 34.87 5.50 39.13
N CYS A 103 34.35 6.73 39.28
CA CYS A 103 33.18 7.18 38.56
C CYS A 103 31.94 6.26 38.78
N SER A 104 31.78 5.78 40.01
CA SER A 104 30.68 4.92 40.40
C SER A 104 29.36 5.70 40.44
N SER A 105 29.41 7.02 40.64
CA SER A 105 28.27 7.93 40.68
C SER A 105 28.56 9.17 39.83
N THR A 106 27.66 9.48 38.92
CA THR A 106 27.69 10.71 38.15
C THR A 106 26.98 11.83 38.90
N ILE A 107 27.52 13.04 38.78
CA ILE A 107 26.92 14.26 39.34
C ILE A 107 26.61 15.24 38.22
N THR A 108 25.68 16.15 38.48
CA THR A 108 25.43 17.28 37.59
C THR A 108 26.69 18.15 37.48
N LYS A 109 27.05 18.52 36.25
CA LYS A 109 28.24 19.34 35.99
C LYS A 109 28.15 20.67 36.78
N PRO A 110 29.08 20.94 37.71
CA PRO A 110 29.11 22.23 38.42
C PRO A 110 29.40 23.38 37.46
N SER A 111 28.83 24.55 37.72
CA SER A 111 29.12 25.79 36.96
C SER A 111 30.60 26.24 37.07
N THR A 112 31.27 25.79 38.11
CA THR A 112 32.71 26.02 38.37
C THR A 112 33.63 25.12 37.52
N LEU A 113 33.07 24.20 36.75
CA LEU A 113 33.84 23.24 35.95
C LEU A 113 33.73 23.55 34.45
N THR A 114 34.87 23.74 33.80
CA THR A 114 34.95 23.87 32.35
C THR A 114 35.80 22.71 31.78
N VAL A 115 35.30 22.01 30.78
CA VAL A 115 36.03 20.95 30.07
C VAL A 115 36.10 21.33 28.59
N GLN A 116 37.28 21.41 28.07
CA GLN A 116 37.54 21.76 26.67
C GLN A 116 38.40 20.67 26.01
N TYR A 117 38.11 20.43 24.76
CA TYR A 117 38.94 19.56 23.93
C TYR A 117 39.68 20.41 22.90
N SER A 118 40.96 20.13 22.70
CA SER A 118 41.72 20.77 21.63
C SER A 118 42.54 19.72 20.87
N SER A 119 42.73 19.92 19.57
CA SER A 119 43.82 19.27 18.89
C SER A 119 45.14 19.86 19.38
N ARG A 120 46.27 19.20 19.16
CA ARG A 120 47.58 19.75 19.57
C ARG A 120 47.91 21.12 18.93
N THR A 121 47.15 21.53 17.91
CA THR A 121 47.42 22.72 17.10
C THR A 121 46.33 23.77 17.14
N THR A 122 45.12 23.45 17.62
CA THR A 122 43.98 24.40 17.67
C THR A 122 43.25 24.30 18.99
N ASP A 123 42.63 25.39 19.45
CA ASP A 123 41.93 25.47 20.75
C ASP A 123 40.54 24.88 20.75
N ALA A 124 40.02 24.47 19.60
CA ALA A 124 38.71 23.83 19.46
C ALA A 124 38.85 22.56 18.61
N TYR A 125 38.31 21.45 19.12
CA TYR A 125 38.23 20.20 18.39
C TYR A 125 36.78 19.73 18.30
N THR A 126 36.26 19.75 17.13
CA THR A 126 34.98 19.12 16.78
C THR A 126 35.25 17.76 16.15
N GLY A 127 35.66 16.80 16.97
CA GLY A 127 36.32 15.58 16.51
C GLY A 127 35.50 14.67 15.63
N THR A 128 35.78 14.67 14.35
CA THR A 128 35.50 13.53 13.48
C THR A 128 36.69 12.58 13.47
N ILE A 129 36.47 11.34 13.85
CA ILE A 129 37.45 10.28 13.72
C ILE A 129 37.01 9.42 12.54
N THR A 130 37.91 9.19 11.58
CA THR A 130 37.64 8.29 10.46
C THR A 130 37.56 6.83 10.94
N ALA A 131 36.99 5.97 10.14
CA ALA A 131 36.71 4.56 10.45
C ALA A 131 37.97 3.78 10.95
N THR A 132 39.13 4.16 10.48
CA THR A 132 40.44 3.62 10.91
C THR A 132 41.32 4.79 11.27
N GLY A 133 41.27 5.22 12.50
CA GLY A 133 42.04 6.39 12.85
C GLY A 133 42.33 6.53 14.33
N THR A 134 43.45 7.14 14.61
CA THR A 134 43.84 7.57 15.95
C THR A 134 43.93 9.08 15.96
N VAL A 135 43.19 9.71 16.84
CA VAL A 135 43.24 11.17 17.05
C VAL A 135 43.83 11.47 18.42
N ASN A 136 44.85 12.32 18.45
CA ASN A 136 45.46 12.81 19.67
C ASN A 136 44.72 14.09 20.10
N ILE A 137 44.17 14.09 21.30
CA ILE A 137 43.41 15.19 21.85
C ILE A 137 44.03 15.65 23.17
N ARG A 138 44.09 16.96 23.36
CA ARG A 138 44.36 17.56 24.66
C ARG A 138 43.05 17.89 25.34
N VAL A 139 42.83 17.34 26.53
CA VAL A 139 41.72 17.71 27.40
C VAL A 139 42.22 18.75 28.39
N VAL A 140 41.57 19.89 28.42
CA VAL A 140 41.87 20.98 29.34
C VAL A 140 40.68 21.14 30.27
N ILE A 141 40.91 20.99 31.57
CA ILE A 141 39.87 21.06 32.59
C ILE A 141 40.24 22.19 33.57
N THR A 142 39.35 23.17 33.68
CA THR A 142 39.42 24.21 34.70
C THR A 142 38.38 23.89 35.76
N ASN A 143 38.82 23.70 37.00
CA ASN A 143 37.94 23.48 38.14
C ASN A 143 38.22 24.58 39.18
N THR A 144 37.28 25.48 39.34
CA THR A 144 37.37 26.58 40.33
C THR A 144 36.66 26.27 41.65
N ALA A 145 36.13 25.04 41.80
CA ALA A 145 35.52 24.59 43.04
C ALA A 145 36.60 24.24 44.10
N SER A 146 36.20 24.25 45.36
CA SER A 146 37.04 23.88 46.52
C SER A 146 37.23 22.38 46.70
N SER A 147 36.57 21.55 45.85
CA SER A 147 36.68 20.08 45.86
C SER A 147 37.17 19.54 44.52
N ASP A 148 37.86 18.41 44.60
CA ASP A 148 38.23 17.63 43.40
C ASP A 148 36.98 17.01 42.77
N VAL A 149 36.98 16.94 41.43
CA VAL A 149 35.99 16.17 40.67
C VAL A 149 36.68 15.28 39.67
N TYR A 150 36.02 14.27 39.20
CA TYR A 150 36.56 13.31 38.25
C TYR A 150 35.76 13.37 36.94
N ILE A 151 36.48 13.32 35.84
CA ILE A 151 35.93 13.40 34.50
C ILE A 151 36.16 12.08 33.80
N ARG A 152 35.08 11.35 33.51
CA ARG A 152 35.13 10.15 32.70
C ARG A 152 34.87 10.51 31.26
N LEU A 153 35.88 10.40 30.43
CA LEU A 153 35.76 10.62 28.99
C LEU A 153 34.95 9.49 28.34
N ARG A 154 34.05 9.87 27.46
CA ARG A 154 33.28 8.97 26.63
C ARG A 154 33.45 9.33 25.17
N MET A 155 33.36 8.32 24.33
CA MET A 155 33.23 8.47 22.90
C MET A 155 31.84 7.91 22.51
N ASN A 156 30.99 8.75 22.04
CA ASN A 156 29.69 8.32 21.51
C ASN A 156 29.85 8.09 20.02
N ALA A 157 29.60 6.86 19.56
CA ALA A 157 29.52 6.58 18.15
C ALA A 157 28.21 7.14 17.61
N GLY A 158 28.28 8.27 16.91
CA GLY A 158 27.19 8.79 16.12
C GLY A 158 27.27 8.20 14.72
N PHE A 159 26.31 7.36 14.34
CA PHE A 159 26.16 7.01 12.93
C PHE A 159 25.62 8.22 12.18
N THR A 160 26.50 9.03 11.66
CA THR A 160 26.08 10.02 10.69
C THR A 160 25.92 9.34 9.34
N HIS A 161 24.67 9.08 8.97
CA HIS A 161 24.10 8.94 7.61
C HIS A 161 24.79 8.06 6.55
N ASN A 162 25.87 7.37 6.80
CA ASN A 162 26.47 6.46 5.83
C ASN A 162 25.80 5.08 5.80
N THR A 163 24.83 4.82 6.65
CA THR A 163 24.07 3.56 6.69
C THR A 163 22.83 3.58 5.82
N LEU A 164 22.37 4.75 5.40
CA LEU A 164 21.34 4.89 4.40
C LEU A 164 22.04 4.79 3.05
N ASN A 165 21.62 3.92 2.14
CA ASN A 165 22.13 3.85 0.77
C ASN A 165 21.85 5.17 0.01
N LEU A 166 22.35 6.26 0.56
CA LEU A 166 22.31 7.58 0.02
C LEU A 166 23.50 7.72 -0.89
N GLU A 167 23.30 7.57 -2.20
CA GLU A 167 24.18 8.24 -3.14
C GLU A 167 23.93 9.73 -3.00
N LYS A 168 24.71 10.37 -2.15
CA LYS A 168 24.68 11.81 -2.03
C LYS A 168 25.29 12.40 -3.29
N LYS A 169 24.50 13.08 -4.09
CA LYS A 169 24.99 14.15 -4.93
C LYS A 169 24.80 15.45 -4.16
N VAL A 170 25.81 15.84 -3.44
CA VAL A 170 25.87 17.19 -2.90
C VAL A 170 26.74 18.01 -3.85
N THR A 171 26.15 19.01 -4.47
CA THR A 171 26.87 19.92 -5.35
C THR A 171 27.26 21.18 -4.57
N GLY A 172 28.54 21.44 -4.46
CA GLY A 172 29.12 22.63 -3.82
C GLY A 172 30.24 22.28 -2.87
N PRO A 173 31.04 23.28 -2.42
CA PRO A 173 32.01 23.07 -1.37
C PRO A 173 31.25 22.80 -0.07
N TYR A 174 31.17 21.57 0.35
CA TYR A 174 30.65 21.19 1.65
C TYR A 174 31.60 20.18 2.28
N ASN A 175 31.65 20.24 3.61
CA ASN A 175 32.34 19.23 4.40
C ASN A 175 31.29 18.20 4.82
N GLU A 176 31.56 16.88 4.63
CA GLU A 176 30.65 15.81 5.10
C GLU A 176 30.31 15.94 6.58
N ASP A 177 31.18 16.57 7.33
CA ASP A 177 31.03 16.84 8.75
C ASP A 177 29.94 17.87 9.07
N ASP A 178 29.56 18.68 8.10
CA ASP A 178 28.60 19.76 8.29
C ASP A 178 27.15 19.36 7.94
N LEU A 179 26.95 18.15 7.42
CA LEU A 179 25.63 17.71 6.96
C LEU A 179 25.14 16.44 7.69
N THR A 180 23.95 16.53 8.29
CA THR A 180 23.20 15.37 8.79
C THR A 180 21.89 15.24 8.02
N VAL A 181 21.57 14.04 7.53
CA VAL A 181 20.31 13.77 6.83
C VAL A 181 19.48 12.77 7.62
N TYR A 182 18.24 13.11 7.88
CA TYR A 182 17.26 12.21 8.48
C TYR A 182 16.17 11.82 7.47
N SER A 183 15.70 10.59 7.58
CA SER A 183 14.56 10.07 6.83
C SER A 183 13.31 10.06 7.72
N TYR A 184 12.20 10.53 7.17
CA TYR A 184 10.88 10.40 7.79
C TYR A 184 9.94 9.76 6.79
N ILE A 185 9.23 8.71 7.21
CA ILE A 185 8.17 8.08 6.40
C ILE A 185 6.86 8.29 7.14
N ASP A 186 5.93 8.99 6.50
CA ASP A 186 4.63 9.37 7.08
C ASP A 186 4.76 10.00 8.48
N GLY A 187 5.73 10.91 8.63
CA GLY A 187 6.01 11.63 9.86
C GLY A 187 6.82 10.84 10.91
N ALA A 188 7.06 9.55 10.72
CA ALA A 188 7.88 8.74 11.61
C ALA A 188 9.34 8.69 11.15
N LYS A 189 10.29 9.00 12.04
CA LYS A 189 11.72 8.88 11.75
C LYS A 189 12.09 7.42 11.45
N LYS A 190 12.85 7.21 10.38
CA LYS A 190 13.31 5.90 9.90
C LYS A 190 14.80 5.91 9.61
N ASP A 191 15.42 4.73 9.74
CA ASP A 191 16.86 4.56 9.51
C ASP A 191 17.19 4.31 8.03
N ALA A 192 16.16 4.21 7.16
CA ALA A 192 16.32 4.01 5.73
C ALA A 192 15.27 4.80 4.93
N PHE A 193 15.57 5.04 3.65
CA PHE A 193 14.58 5.55 2.70
C PHE A 193 13.64 4.43 2.26
N PRO A 194 12.43 4.78 1.75
CA PRO A 194 11.56 3.80 1.14
C PRO A 194 12.26 3.09 -0.03
N THR A 195 11.92 1.82 -0.22
CA THR A 195 12.49 0.98 -1.30
C THR A 195 11.60 0.94 -2.54
N THR A 196 10.54 1.75 -2.58
CA THR A 196 9.58 1.82 -3.70
C THR A 196 9.33 3.27 -4.12
N SER A 197 8.81 3.45 -5.34
CA SER A 197 8.44 4.77 -5.88
C SER A 197 7.11 5.32 -5.35
N GLU A 198 6.45 4.63 -4.43
CA GLU A 198 5.08 4.94 -3.96
C GLU A 198 5.03 6.09 -2.94
N TYR A 199 5.97 7.02 -3.04
CA TYR A 199 6.07 8.16 -2.14
C TYR A 199 6.25 9.46 -2.90
N THR A 200 5.76 10.56 -2.34
CA THR A 200 6.29 11.89 -2.61
C THR A 200 7.35 12.20 -1.59
N ALA A 201 8.39 12.92 -1.97
CA ALA A 201 9.44 13.31 -1.06
C ALA A 201 9.60 14.84 -1.04
N SER A 202 9.87 15.38 0.15
CA SER A 202 10.27 16.77 0.33
C SER A 202 11.50 16.83 1.24
N VAL A 203 12.37 17.80 1.02
CA VAL A 203 13.57 18.02 1.83
C VAL A 203 13.47 19.37 2.49
N SER A 204 13.69 19.43 3.81
CA SER A 204 13.77 20.65 4.58
C SER A 204 15.05 20.67 5.40
N CYS A 205 15.81 21.76 5.35
CA CYS A 205 17.10 21.90 6.02
C CYS A 205 17.07 23.03 7.05
N GLN A 206 17.79 22.84 8.14
CA GLN A 206 17.99 23.83 9.19
C GLN A 206 19.41 23.72 9.78
N ILE A 207 19.86 24.72 10.51
CA ILE A 207 21.09 24.63 11.31
C ILE A 207 20.78 23.88 12.60
N ASP A 208 21.66 22.96 13.01
CA ASP A 208 21.51 22.22 14.26
C ASP A 208 21.50 23.19 15.47
N GLY A 209 20.49 23.04 16.32
CA GLY A 209 20.24 23.94 17.43
C GLY A 209 19.32 25.12 17.13
N GLY A 210 18.81 25.22 15.91
CA GLY A 210 17.82 26.22 15.46
C GLY A 210 18.47 27.38 14.70
N GLY A 211 17.97 27.63 13.54
CA GLY A 211 18.41 28.68 12.63
C GLY A 211 18.05 28.36 11.19
N THR A 212 17.99 29.38 10.35
CA THR A 212 17.71 29.20 8.92
C THR A 212 18.98 28.73 8.22
N SER A 213 18.91 27.60 7.52
CA SER A 213 19.98 27.11 6.65
C SER A 213 19.81 27.65 5.24
N ASN A 214 20.93 27.92 4.56
CA ASN A 214 20.95 28.19 3.12
C ASN A 214 20.85 26.91 2.29
N ALA A 215 20.93 25.76 2.93
CA ALA A 215 20.85 24.48 2.26
C ALA A 215 19.43 24.24 1.70
N SER A 216 19.38 23.76 0.48
CA SER A 216 18.17 23.30 -0.17
C SER A 216 18.37 21.91 -0.71
N GLY A 217 17.29 21.11 -0.75
CA GLY A 217 17.39 19.74 -1.20
C GLY A 217 16.19 19.31 -2.02
N SER A 218 16.41 18.28 -2.82
CA SER A 218 15.38 17.55 -3.54
C SER A 218 15.61 16.06 -3.41
N ALA A 219 14.54 15.29 -3.50
CA ALA A 219 14.61 13.84 -3.55
C ALA A 219 13.84 13.34 -4.78
N SER A 220 14.40 12.38 -5.49
CA SER A 220 13.80 11.80 -6.70
C SER A 220 14.05 10.29 -6.75
N TRP A 221 13.09 9.57 -7.32
CA TRP A 221 13.19 8.14 -7.59
C TRP A 221 13.86 7.91 -8.96
N ASP A 222 14.90 7.07 -9.05
CA ASP A 222 15.65 6.81 -10.30
C ASP A 222 15.22 5.53 -11.03
N GLY A 223 14.18 4.86 -10.54
CA GLY A 223 13.72 3.56 -11.03
C GLY A 223 14.09 2.38 -10.11
N SER A 224 15.07 2.57 -9.23
CA SER A 224 15.52 1.53 -8.28
C SER A 224 15.65 2.02 -6.84
N LYS A 225 15.96 3.30 -6.63
CA LYS A 225 16.20 3.92 -5.32
C LYS A 225 15.86 5.41 -5.31
N TRP A 226 15.76 5.95 -4.10
CA TRP A 226 15.64 7.38 -3.89
C TRP A 226 17.02 8.04 -3.86
N ASN A 227 17.20 9.08 -4.66
CA ASN A 227 18.38 9.95 -4.67
C ASN A 227 18.02 11.28 -4.03
N VAL A 228 18.87 11.72 -3.10
CA VAL A 228 18.74 13.02 -2.44
C VAL A 228 19.87 13.92 -2.89
N ASN A 229 19.53 15.09 -3.39
CA ASN A 229 20.46 16.13 -3.77
C ASN A 229 20.32 17.32 -2.83
N ILE A 230 21.40 17.69 -2.11
CA ILE A 230 21.42 18.82 -1.18
C ILE A 230 22.53 19.76 -1.63
N THR A 231 22.19 21.04 -1.75
CA THR A 231 23.10 22.12 -2.17
C THR A 231 23.10 23.26 -1.15
N GLY A 232 24.15 24.05 -1.12
CA GLY A 232 24.25 25.23 -0.25
C GLY A 232 24.40 24.90 1.24
N VAL A 233 25.08 23.79 1.56
CA VAL A 233 25.33 23.42 2.96
C VAL A 233 26.14 24.50 3.66
N ASP A 234 25.63 24.97 4.80
CA ASP A 234 26.29 25.99 5.59
C ASP A 234 27.57 25.46 6.26
N THR A 235 28.50 26.34 6.57
CA THR A 235 29.76 26.01 7.29
C THR A 235 29.53 25.59 8.73
N GLY A 236 28.31 25.66 9.24
CA GLY A 236 27.88 25.05 10.49
C GLY A 236 27.21 23.71 10.25
N ARG A 237 26.79 23.05 11.34
CA ARG A 237 26.11 21.75 11.26
C ARG A 237 24.70 21.91 10.64
N THR A 238 24.56 21.49 9.40
CA THR A 238 23.28 21.49 8.69
C THR A 238 22.53 20.18 8.93
N VAL A 239 21.26 20.25 9.28
CA VAL A 239 20.37 19.10 9.43
C VAL A 239 19.27 19.18 8.38
N CYS A 240 19.20 18.16 7.53
CA CYS A 240 18.15 18.04 6.52
C CYS A 240 17.24 16.86 6.84
N ASN A 241 15.93 17.14 6.83
CA ASN A 241 14.89 16.13 6.97
C ASN A 241 14.32 15.80 5.58
N VAL A 242 14.42 14.55 5.18
CA VAL A 242 13.77 14.04 3.97
C VAL A 242 12.47 13.37 4.40
N ASN A 243 11.35 14.01 4.04
CA ASN A 243 10.01 13.57 4.40
C ASN A 243 9.38 12.82 3.23
N PHE A 244 9.12 11.56 3.40
CA PHE A 244 8.42 10.69 2.45
C PHE A 244 6.98 10.52 2.89
N ASN A 245 6.03 10.87 2.02
CA ASN A 245 4.61 10.62 2.24
C ASN A 245 4.12 9.61 1.21
N VAL A 246 3.53 8.51 1.68
CA VAL A 246 3.03 7.48 0.78
C VAL A 246 1.95 8.04 -0.13
N VAL A 247 2.09 7.78 -1.43
CA VAL A 247 1.08 8.09 -2.44
C VAL A 247 0.54 6.77 -2.97
N VAL A 248 -0.75 6.54 -2.78
CA VAL A 248 -1.42 5.41 -3.40
C VAL A 248 -2.28 5.94 -4.52
N ASN A 249 -1.90 5.63 -5.75
CA ASN A 249 -2.72 5.78 -6.94
C ASN A 249 -2.55 4.51 -7.76
N LYS A 250 -3.33 3.49 -7.41
CA LYS A 250 -3.28 2.19 -8.06
C LYS A 250 -4.36 2.07 -9.10
N GLU A 251 -3.95 1.64 -10.27
CA GLU A 251 -4.80 1.42 -11.43
C GLU A 251 -4.84 -0.05 -11.78
N PHE A 252 -6.03 -0.54 -12.10
CA PHE A 252 -6.30 -1.93 -12.41
C PHE A 252 -7.03 -2.00 -13.75
N ALA A 253 -6.28 -2.32 -14.78
CA ALA A 253 -6.83 -2.67 -16.08
C ALA A 253 -7.28 -4.14 -16.10
N TYR A 254 -8.09 -4.49 -17.06
CA TYR A 254 -8.43 -5.89 -17.34
C TYR A 254 -7.17 -6.69 -17.67
N ASN A 255 -7.03 -7.86 -17.05
CA ASN A 255 -5.81 -8.67 -17.12
C ASN A 255 -5.94 -9.99 -17.90
N GLY A 256 -7.07 -10.21 -18.58
CA GLY A 256 -7.28 -11.38 -19.43
C GLY A 256 -6.81 -11.14 -20.88
N THR A 257 -6.62 -12.23 -21.62
CA THR A 257 -6.30 -12.22 -23.05
C THR A 257 -7.54 -12.26 -23.95
N THR A 258 -8.68 -12.68 -23.39
CA THR A 258 -10.00 -12.62 -24.01
C THR A 258 -10.97 -11.99 -23.02
N GLY A 259 -12.11 -11.46 -23.48
CA GLY A 259 -13.07 -10.82 -22.59
C GLY A 259 -13.59 -11.72 -21.45
N SER A 260 -13.47 -13.04 -21.55
CA SER A 260 -14.03 -13.98 -20.56
C SER A 260 -13.03 -14.58 -19.58
N ASN A 261 -11.73 -14.42 -19.78
CA ASN A 261 -10.69 -15.13 -19.01
C ASN A 261 -9.87 -14.20 -18.06
N GLY A 262 -10.46 -13.14 -17.56
CA GLY A 262 -9.86 -12.32 -16.54
C GLY A 262 -9.61 -13.07 -15.22
N SER A 263 -8.85 -12.45 -14.34
CA SER A 263 -8.60 -12.97 -12.99
C SER A 263 -8.64 -11.85 -11.94
N VAL A 264 -8.87 -12.24 -10.69
CA VAL A 264 -8.86 -11.31 -9.56
C VAL A 264 -7.48 -10.67 -9.38
N GLN A 265 -7.49 -9.36 -9.15
CA GLN A 265 -6.31 -8.59 -8.75
C GLN A 265 -6.46 -8.21 -7.28
N THR A 266 -5.36 -8.03 -6.57
CA THR A 266 -5.41 -7.73 -5.14
C THR A 266 -4.58 -6.51 -4.80
N PHE A 267 -5.05 -5.76 -3.82
CA PHE A 267 -4.31 -4.65 -3.23
C PHE A 267 -4.41 -4.73 -1.70
N THR A 268 -3.26 -4.74 -1.03
CA THR A 268 -3.20 -4.66 0.43
C THR A 268 -2.91 -3.22 0.84
N VAL A 269 -3.75 -2.67 1.70
CA VAL A 269 -3.64 -1.31 2.21
C VAL A 269 -2.40 -1.21 3.11
N ALA A 270 -1.41 -0.43 2.69
CA ALA A 270 -0.18 -0.24 3.48
C ALA A 270 -0.33 0.83 4.56
N LYS A 271 -1.13 1.86 4.30
CA LYS A 271 -1.36 3.00 5.21
C LYS A 271 -2.84 3.17 5.48
N ALA A 272 -3.22 3.26 6.75
CA ALA A 272 -4.58 3.64 7.12
C ALA A 272 -4.90 5.07 6.62
N GLY A 273 -6.10 5.28 6.10
CA GLY A 273 -6.51 6.59 5.58
C GLY A 273 -7.83 6.53 4.83
N THR A 274 -8.19 7.63 4.21
CA THR A 274 -9.36 7.74 3.35
C THR A 274 -8.96 7.46 1.91
N TYR A 275 -9.60 6.46 1.32
CA TYR A 275 -9.34 6.03 -0.05
C TYR A 275 -10.54 6.34 -0.94
N LYS A 276 -10.26 6.89 -2.13
CA LYS A 276 -11.23 6.99 -3.21
C LYS A 276 -11.18 5.71 -4.03
N LEU A 277 -12.33 5.08 -4.20
CA LEU A 277 -12.54 3.91 -5.05
C LEU A 277 -13.32 4.35 -6.27
N GLN A 278 -12.87 3.95 -7.46
CA GLN A 278 -13.53 4.23 -8.72
C GLN A 278 -13.55 2.97 -9.57
N VAL A 279 -14.69 2.65 -10.15
CA VAL A 279 -14.87 1.46 -10.99
C VAL A 279 -15.69 1.78 -12.23
N TRP A 280 -15.29 1.20 -13.37
CA TRP A 280 -15.95 1.31 -14.67
C TRP A 280 -16.34 -0.09 -15.15
N GLY A 281 -17.62 -0.31 -15.45
CA GLY A 281 -18.12 -1.57 -15.97
C GLY A 281 -17.71 -1.81 -17.43
N ALA A 282 -17.74 -3.05 -17.88
CA ALA A 282 -17.35 -3.39 -19.24
C ALA A 282 -18.50 -3.24 -20.24
N GLN A 283 -18.15 -3.03 -21.51
CA GLN A 283 -19.10 -2.98 -22.62
C GLN A 283 -19.63 -4.38 -22.95
N GLY A 284 -20.90 -4.47 -23.29
CA GLY A 284 -21.52 -5.68 -23.86
C GLY A 284 -20.99 -6.02 -25.25
N GLY A 285 -21.12 -7.29 -25.64
CA GLY A 285 -20.70 -7.76 -26.94
C GLY A 285 -21.59 -7.27 -28.10
N TYR A 286 -21.02 -7.23 -29.31
CA TYR A 286 -21.74 -6.78 -30.50
C TYR A 286 -21.23 -7.44 -31.79
N ARG A 287 -22.12 -7.58 -32.79
CA ARG A 287 -21.79 -8.13 -34.09
C ARG A 287 -21.14 -7.12 -35.04
N SER A 288 -21.57 -5.87 -34.98
CA SER A 288 -21.07 -4.82 -35.88
C SER A 288 -21.00 -3.47 -35.15
N GLN A 289 -20.23 -2.55 -35.68
CA GLN A 289 -20.15 -1.18 -35.14
C GLN A 289 -21.50 -0.43 -35.19
N ALA A 290 -22.40 -0.81 -36.10
CA ALA A 290 -23.74 -0.25 -36.19
C ALA A 290 -24.69 -0.73 -35.08
N THR A 291 -24.40 -1.92 -34.51
CA THR A 291 -25.23 -2.55 -33.47
C THR A 291 -24.40 -2.72 -32.21
N ARG A 292 -24.02 -1.65 -31.57
CA ARG A 292 -23.13 -1.70 -30.41
C ARG A 292 -23.75 -2.42 -29.23
N GLY A 293 -22.95 -3.16 -28.50
CA GLY A 293 -23.27 -3.58 -27.13
C GLY A 293 -23.44 -2.36 -26.22
N GLY A 294 -24.21 -2.49 -25.17
CA GLY A 294 -24.40 -1.44 -24.18
C GLY A 294 -23.09 -1.06 -23.51
N ASN A 295 -22.86 0.21 -23.28
CA ASN A 295 -21.69 0.70 -22.54
C ASN A 295 -21.82 0.35 -21.06
N GLY A 296 -20.68 0.13 -20.39
CA GLY A 296 -20.60 -0.02 -18.95
C GLY A 296 -20.86 1.29 -18.21
N GLY A 297 -21.34 1.18 -16.97
CA GLY A 297 -21.54 2.31 -16.08
C GLY A 297 -20.31 2.66 -15.27
N TYR A 298 -20.46 3.62 -14.37
CA TYR A 298 -19.41 4.10 -13.46
C TYR A 298 -19.92 4.15 -12.02
N SER A 299 -19.04 3.86 -11.06
CA SER A 299 -19.33 4.10 -9.65
C SER A 299 -18.07 4.60 -8.93
N GLU A 300 -18.26 5.52 -7.98
CA GLU A 300 -17.19 6.06 -7.14
C GLU A 300 -17.66 6.29 -5.71
N GLY A 301 -16.70 6.39 -4.80
CA GLY A 301 -16.95 6.75 -3.41
C GLY A 301 -15.65 6.73 -2.60
N THR A 302 -15.71 7.29 -1.41
CA THR A 302 -14.60 7.32 -0.46
C THR A 302 -14.88 6.44 0.75
N VAL A 303 -13.88 5.71 1.21
CA VAL A 303 -13.97 4.79 2.35
C VAL A 303 -12.74 4.91 3.23
N SER A 304 -12.93 4.81 4.54
CA SER A 304 -11.81 4.69 5.48
C SER A 304 -11.32 3.25 5.52
N LEU A 305 -10.05 3.05 5.18
CA LEU A 305 -9.39 1.74 5.21
C LEU A 305 -8.29 1.72 6.27
N LYS A 306 -8.05 0.56 6.85
CA LYS A 306 -6.98 0.31 7.82
C LYS A 306 -5.77 -0.33 7.13
N ALA A 307 -4.58 -0.10 7.66
CA ALA A 307 -3.42 -0.87 7.24
C ALA A 307 -3.68 -2.37 7.43
N GLY A 308 -3.39 -3.16 6.40
CA GLY A 308 -3.67 -4.59 6.36
C GLY A 308 -5.01 -4.97 5.73
N ASP A 309 -5.96 -4.03 5.52
CA ASP A 309 -7.16 -4.33 4.75
C ASP A 309 -6.78 -4.82 3.34
N LYS A 310 -7.44 -5.86 2.87
CA LYS A 310 -7.20 -6.45 1.56
C LYS A 310 -8.37 -6.19 0.62
N LEU A 311 -8.08 -5.57 -0.51
CA LEU A 311 -9.05 -5.35 -1.58
C LEU A 311 -8.87 -6.44 -2.64
N TYR A 312 -9.98 -7.05 -3.06
CA TYR A 312 -10.06 -7.95 -4.20
C TYR A 312 -10.78 -7.20 -5.31
N ILE A 313 -10.06 -6.96 -6.41
CA ILE A 313 -10.51 -6.15 -7.53
C ILE A 313 -10.84 -7.07 -8.71
N TYR A 314 -12.09 -7.08 -9.11
CA TYR A 314 -12.60 -7.80 -10.26
C TYR A 314 -12.90 -6.80 -11.37
N VAL A 315 -12.06 -6.77 -12.39
CA VAL A 315 -12.24 -5.87 -13.53
C VAL A 315 -13.02 -6.58 -14.62
N GLY A 316 -14.15 -6.06 -14.98
CA GLY A 316 -15.06 -6.62 -15.95
C GLY A 316 -14.44 -6.82 -17.32
N GLY A 317 -14.69 -7.96 -17.94
CA GLY A 317 -14.32 -8.20 -19.32
C GLY A 317 -15.40 -7.73 -20.30
N ALA A 318 -15.01 -7.16 -21.45
CA ALA A 318 -15.96 -6.86 -22.53
C ALA A 318 -16.54 -8.14 -23.14
N GLY A 319 -17.78 -8.08 -23.63
CA GLY A 319 -18.44 -9.22 -24.23
C GLY A 319 -17.90 -9.67 -25.59
N GLY A 320 -16.92 -8.95 -26.16
CA GLY A 320 -16.31 -9.23 -27.46
C GLY A 320 -17.06 -8.61 -28.65
N SER A 321 -16.48 -8.71 -29.85
CA SER A 321 -17.05 -8.13 -31.05
C SER A 321 -16.67 -8.89 -32.33
N GLY A 322 -17.53 -8.84 -33.35
CA GLY A 322 -17.28 -9.39 -34.68
C GLY A 322 -18.47 -10.11 -35.31
N THR A 323 -18.55 -10.09 -36.63
CA THR A 323 -19.68 -10.62 -37.42
C THR A 323 -19.83 -12.15 -37.36
N SER A 324 -18.72 -12.87 -37.12
CA SER A 324 -18.70 -14.33 -37.10
C SER A 324 -18.99 -14.93 -35.73
N GLY A 325 -19.20 -14.11 -34.71
CA GLY A 325 -19.35 -14.60 -33.34
C GLY A 325 -18.05 -15.21 -32.79
N CYS A 326 -18.15 -16.08 -31.81
CA CYS A 326 -16.99 -16.77 -31.20
C CYS A 326 -16.64 -18.12 -31.83
N GLY A 327 -17.28 -18.48 -32.94
CA GLY A 327 -17.06 -19.78 -33.59
C GLY A 327 -17.65 -20.99 -32.85
N SER A 328 -18.25 -20.79 -31.69
CA SER A 328 -18.91 -21.83 -30.87
C SER A 328 -20.42 -21.69 -30.94
N THR A 329 -21.16 -22.77 -30.54
CA THR A 329 -22.61 -22.68 -30.39
C THR A 329 -23.01 -21.73 -29.26
N ILE A 330 -22.22 -21.66 -28.19
CA ILE A 330 -22.42 -20.76 -27.07
C ILE A 330 -21.13 -20.00 -26.80
N CYS A 331 -21.20 -18.68 -26.78
CA CYS A 331 -20.11 -17.78 -26.47
C CYS A 331 -20.17 -17.37 -25.00
N ALA A 332 -19.01 -17.34 -24.36
CA ALA A 332 -18.93 -16.82 -22.99
C ALA A 332 -19.23 -15.33 -22.94
N GLY A 333 -19.85 -14.89 -21.87
CA GLY A 333 -19.94 -13.47 -21.52
C GLY A 333 -18.63 -12.91 -20.98
N GLY A 334 -18.58 -11.62 -20.79
CA GLY A 334 -17.43 -10.93 -20.18
C GLY A 334 -17.16 -11.42 -18.76
N PHE A 335 -15.87 -11.51 -18.41
CA PHE A 335 -15.43 -11.87 -17.07
C PHE A 335 -16.10 -11.01 -16.00
N ASN A 336 -16.36 -11.60 -14.84
CA ASN A 336 -17.12 -11.05 -13.73
C ASN A 336 -18.59 -10.80 -14.06
N GLY A 337 -19.24 -11.84 -14.57
CA GLY A 337 -20.68 -11.99 -14.60
C GLY A 337 -21.41 -11.56 -15.88
N GLY A 338 -20.74 -11.28 -16.97
CA GLY A 338 -21.42 -11.09 -18.26
C GLY A 338 -22.20 -12.35 -18.68
N GLY A 339 -23.44 -12.18 -19.20
CA GLY A 339 -24.29 -13.28 -19.65
C GLY A 339 -23.73 -13.98 -20.88
N TYR A 340 -23.85 -15.32 -20.93
CA TYR A 340 -23.50 -16.14 -22.11
C TYR A 340 -24.52 -15.92 -23.24
N ARG A 341 -24.12 -16.17 -24.47
CA ARG A 341 -25.04 -16.03 -25.61
C ARG A 341 -24.85 -17.14 -26.61
N TYR A 342 -25.95 -17.57 -27.21
CA TYR A 342 -25.90 -18.53 -28.30
C TYR A 342 -25.30 -17.86 -29.56
N LYS A 343 -24.23 -18.47 -30.12
CA LYS A 343 -23.56 -18.15 -31.39
C LYS A 343 -22.83 -16.78 -31.43
N TYR A 344 -23.28 -15.75 -30.75
CA TYR A 344 -22.72 -14.41 -30.80
C TYR A 344 -22.14 -13.98 -29.42
N TYR A 345 -21.53 -12.81 -29.37
CA TYR A 345 -20.86 -12.31 -28.18
C TYR A 345 -21.83 -11.99 -27.05
N GLY A 346 -21.42 -12.32 -25.83
CA GLY A 346 -22.24 -12.19 -24.62
C GLY A 346 -22.28 -10.79 -24.01
N GLY A 347 -22.89 -10.66 -22.84
CA GLY A 347 -22.94 -9.41 -22.07
C GLY A 347 -21.57 -9.02 -21.51
N GLY A 348 -21.37 -7.74 -21.18
CA GLY A 348 -20.18 -7.24 -20.50
C GLY A 348 -20.19 -7.58 -19.00
N GLY A 349 -19.00 -7.80 -18.42
CA GLY A 349 -18.83 -8.05 -16.99
C GLY A 349 -18.93 -6.78 -16.14
N ALA A 350 -19.29 -6.92 -14.86
CA ALA A 350 -19.20 -5.84 -13.89
C ALA A 350 -17.74 -5.62 -13.46
N THR A 351 -17.41 -4.41 -13.02
CA THR A 351 -16.20 -4.16 -12.24
C THR A 351 -16.59 -3.93 -10.80
N ASP A 352 -15.96 -4.67 -9.86
CA ASP A 352 -16.25 -4.51 -8.44
C ASP A 352 -14.99 -4.59 -7.57
N ILE A 353 -15.09 -3.99 -6.36
CA ILE A 353 -14.09 -4.11 -5.30
C ILE A 353 -14.75 -4.74 -4.09
N ARG A 354 -14.09 -5.77 -3.55
CA ARG A 354 -14.50 -6.52 -2.36
C ARG A 354 -13.48 -6.29 -1.24
N ILE A 355 -13.95 -6.14 -0.01
CA ILE A 355 -13.08 -5.84 1.13
C ILE A 355 -12.96 -7.07 2.03
N ASN A 356 -11.69 -7.46 2.32
CA ASN A 356 -11.26 -8.48 3.27
C ASN A 356 -11.78 -9.91 3.04
N LYS A 357 -12.69 -10.10 2.10
CA LYS A 357 -13.22 -11.40 1.69
C LYS A 357 -13.40 -11.45 0.19
N ASP A 358 -12.91 -12.52 -0.43
CA ASP A 358 -13.15 -12.79 -1.83
C ASP A 358 -14.53 -13.44 -2.01
N SER A 359 -15.56 -12.61 -1.96
CA SER A 359 -16.96 -13.04 -2.03
C SER A 359 -17.82 -11.96 -2.67
N LEU A 360 -18.84 -12.34 -3.43
CA LEU A 360 -19.88 -11.43 -3.95
C LEU A 360 -20.59 -10.66 -2.82
N TYR A 361 -20.66 -11.22 -1.60
CA TYR A 361 -21.27 -10.61 -0.42
C TYR A 361 -20.35 -9.58 0.29
N ALA A 362 -19.12 -9.39 -0.19
CA ALA A 362 -18.16 -8.40 0.31
C ALA A 362 -17.92 -7.25 -0.67
N ARG A 363 -18.75 -7.11 -1.72
CA ARG A 363 -18.64 -6.03 -2.70
C ARG A 363 -19.06 -4.70 -2.11
N VAL A 364 -18.12 -3.78 -1.97
CA VAL A 364 -18.38 -2.44 -1.42
C VAL A 364 -18.79 -1.44 -2.50
N ILE A 365 -18.34 -1.68 -3.74
CA ILE A 365 -18.64 -0.84 -4.90
C ILE A 365 -18.70 -1.70 -6.16
N VAL A 366 -19.68 -1.43 -7.04
CA VAL A 366 -19.89 -2.15 -8.30
C VAL A 366 -20.28 -1.17 -9.41
N ALA A 367 -19.63 -1.26 -10.55
CA ALA A 367 -20.09 -0.66 -11.81
C ALA A 367 -20.66 -1.75 -12.72
N GLY A 368 -21.90 -1.61 -13.13
CA GLY A 368 -22.58 -2.60 -13.98
C GLY A 368 -22.05 -2.61 -15.40
N GLY A 369 -21.94 -3.81 -15.98
CA GLY A 369 -21.60 -4.03 -17.39
C GLY A 369 -22.84 -3.89 -18.30
N GLY A 370 -22.60 -3.58 -19.57
CA GLY A 370 -23.64 -3.46 -20.58
C GLY A 370 -24.15 -4.82 -21.10
N GLY A 371 -25.41 -4.87 -21.52
CA GLY A 371 -25.96 -6.02 -22.26
C GLY A 371 -25.39 -6.12 -23.67
N SER A 372 -25.39 -7.32 -24.28
CA SER A 372 -24.97 -7.47 -25.67
C SER A 372 -26.05 -6.99 -26.66
N ASP A 373 -25.64 -6.71 -27.89
CA ASP A 373 -26.58 -6.40 -28.99
C ASP A 373 -27.56 -7.55 -29.25
N GLY A 374 -28.68 -7.24 -29.93
CA GLY A 374 -29.50 -8.23 -30.59
C GLY A 374 -28.99 -8.55 -31.98
N ALA A 375 -29.65 -9.47 -32.71
CA ALA A 375 -29.44 -9.57 -34.15
C ALA A 375 -30.17 -8.38 -34.85
N THR A 376 -29.84 -8.07 -36.09
CA THR A 376 -30.58 -7.08 -36.90
C THR A 376 -30.69 -5.64 -36.34
N GLY A 377 -29.57 -5.03 -35.92
CA GLY A 377 -29.54 -3.58 -35.68
C GLY A 377 -30.02 -3.13 -34.29
N LYS A 378 -30.23 -4.02 -33.37
CA LYS A 378 -30.67 -3.71 -32.00
C LYS A 378 -29.52 -3.61 -31.02
N THR A 379 -29.34 -2.43 -30.44
CA THR A 379 -28.25 -2.17 -29.47
C THR A 379 -28.48 -2.86 -28.12
N GLY A 380 -27.41 -3.29 -27.45
CA GLY A 380 -27.44 -3.72 -26.06
C GLY A 380 -27.71 -2.54 -25.10
N MET A 381 -28.28 -2.85 -23.94
CA MET A 381 -28.64 -1.82 -22.96
C MET A 381 -27.44 -1.49 -22.06
N TYR A 382 -27.34 -0.22 -21.66
CA TYR A 382 -26.26 0.27 -20.80
C TYR A 382 -26.27 -0.35 -19.41
N GLY A 383 -25.10 -0.52 -18.80
CA GLY A 383 -24.94 -0.91 -17.39
C GLY A 383 -24.84 0.29 -16.46
N GLY A 384 -24.80 0.04 -15.15
CA GLY A 384 -24.56 1.02 -14.10
C GLY A 384 -25.82 1.72 -13.59
N GLY A 385 -25.62 2.75 -12.77
CA GLY A 385 -26.71 3.39 -12.04
C GLY A 385 -27.36 2.46 -11.01
N THR A 386 -28.43 2.91 -10.37
CA THR A 386 -29.22 2.07 -9.47
C THR A 386 -30.04 1.02 -10.22
N THR A 387 -30.23 1.23 -11.53
CA THR A 387 -30.93 0.31 -12.43
C THR A 387 -30.24 0.35 -13.79
N GLY A 388 -29.85 -0.80 -14.30
CA GLY A 388 -29.31 -0.94 -15.64
C GLY A 388 -30.38 -0.65 -16.71
N GLY A 389 -29.93 -0.40 -17.94
CA GLY A 389 -30.79 -0.12 -19.07
C GLY A 389 -31.70 -1.31 -19.43
N SER A 390 -32.89 -1.01 -19.86
CA SER A 390 -33.86 -1.98 -20.35
C SER A 390 -34.27 -1.67 -21.79
N SER A 391 -34.61 -2.69 -22.56
CA SER A 391 -35.15 -2.50 -23.90
C SER A 391 -36.49 -1.72 -23.86
N THR A 392 -36.57 -0.65 -24.64
CA THR A 392 -37.70 0.33 -24.60
C THR A 392 -38.69 0.20 -25.75
N GLU A 393 -38.56 -0.79 -26.62
CA GLU A 393 -39.40 -0.84 -27.81
C GLU A 393 -40.83 -1.33 -27.53
N SER A 394 -41.78 -0.67 -28.18
CA SER A 394 -43.20 -0.55 -27.81
C SER A 394 -44.14 -1.62 -28.36
N SER A 395 -43.72 -2.80 -28.76
CA SER A 395 -44.70 -3.85 -29.10
C SER A 395 -45.20 -4.55 -27.84
N THR A 396 -46.47 -4.88 -27.78
CA THR A 396 -47.13 -5.54 -26.63
C THR A 396 -46.50 -6.89 -26.25
N ALA A 397 -45.85 -7.57 -27.20
CA ALA A 397 -45.10 -8.80 -26.97
C ALA A 397 -43.75 -8.56 -26.22
N VAL A 398 -43.18 -7.38 -26.33
CA VAL A 398 -41.83 -7.03 -25.83
C VAL A 398 -41.79 -6.78 -24.34
N SER A 399 -42.90 -6.36 -23.73
CA SER A 399 -42.99 -6.14 -22.28
C SER A 399 -42.61 -7.40 -21.48
N ASN A 400 -42.73 -8.58 -22.07
CA ASN A 400 -42.50 -9.85 -21.41
C ASN A 400 -41.12 -10.50 -21.74
N TYR A 401 -40.52 -10.17 -22.88
CA TYR A 401 -39.36 -10.90 -23.40
C TYR A 401 -38.08 -10.04 -23.67
N GLY A 402 -38.22 -8.70 -23.62
CA GLY A 402 -37.08 -7.80 -23.83
C GLY A 402 -36.03 -7.89 -22.71
N GLY A 403 -34.79 -7.63 -23.04
CA GLY A 403 -33.71 -7.54 -22.04
C GLY A 403 -33.97 -6.42 -21.04
N LYS A 404 -34.12 -6.74 -19.77
CA LYS A 404 -34.40 -5.80 -18.67
C LYS A 404 -33.18 -5.60 -17.79
N GLY A 405 -32.97 -4.37 -17.33
CA GLY A 405 -31.85 -4.00 -16.45
C GLY A 405 -32.00 -4.58 -15.05
N GLY A 406 -30.86 -4.96 -14.45
CA GLY A 406 -30.77 -5.30 -13.03
C GLY A 406 -31.03 -4.09 -12.15
N THR A 407 -31.56 -4.31 -10.94
CA THR A 407 -31.87 -3.28 -9.95
C THR A 407 -31.01 -3.41 -8.69
N GLN A 408 -31.36 -2.70 -7.62
CA GLN A 408 -30.65 -2.80 -6.34
C GLN A 408 -31.03 -4.07 -5.53
N THR A 409 -32.14 -4.71 -5.84
CA THR A 409 -32.72 -5.79 -5.03
C THR A 409 -33.04 -7.05 -5.81
N TYR A 410 -33.10 -6.98 -7.14
CA TYR A 410 -33.39 -8.13 -8.00
C TYR A 410 -32.78 -7.96 -9.39
N SER A 411 -32.65 -9.08 -10.10
CA SER A 411 -32.19 -9.11 -11.48
C SER A 411 -33.22 -8.55 -12.46
N GLY A 412 -32.84 -8.31 -13.69
CA GLY A 412 -33.62 -7.61 -14.69
C GLY A 412 -35.01 -8.19 -15.04
N TYR A 413 -35.44 -9.32 -14.51
CA TYR A 413 -36.69 -9.93 -14.91
C TYR A 413 -37.81 -9.80 -13.86
N SER A 414 -37.61 -10.21 -12.61
CA SER A 414 -38.69 -10.24 -11.62
C SER A 414 -38.16 -10.24 -10.18
N ALA A 415 -38.85 -9.48 -9.31
CA ALA A 415 -38.62 -9.51 -7.87
C ALA A 415 -39.07 -10.83 -7.20
N SER A 416 -39.98 -11.55 -7.82
CA SER A 416 -40.56 -12.78 -7.27
C SER A 416 -39.80 -14.07 -7.66
N TYR A 417 -38.81 -13.99 -8.54
CA TYR A 417 -38.08 -15.15 -8.99
C TYR A 417 -36.55 -14.89 -8.98
N THR A 418 -35.83 -15.69 -8.24
CA THR A 418 -34.39 -15.57 -8.10
C THR A 418 -33.68 -16.66 -8.92
N VAL A 419 -32.87 -16.27 -9.90
CA VAL A 419 -31.92 -17.15 -10.57
C VAL A 419 -30.65 -17.16 -9.74
N THR A 420 -30.25 -18.33 -9.26
CA THR A 420 -29.08 -18.50 -8.39
C THR A 420 -27.83 -18.94 -9.13
N THR A 421 -27.98 -19.45 -10.36
CA THR A 421 -26.88 -19.98 -11.16
C THR A 421 -26.97 -19.42 -12.57
N GLN A 422 -25.84 -18.91 -13.07
CA GLN A 422 -25.73 -18.42 -14.44
C GLN A 422 -25.86 -19.56 -15.44
N ALA A 423 -26.71 -19.40 -16.46
CA ALA A 423 -26.78 -20.35 -17.56
C ALA A 423 -25.59 -20.20 -18.49
N THR A 424 -24.81 -21.26 -18.63
CA THR A 424 -23.65 -21.37 -19.53
C THR A 424 -23.88 -22.32 -20.68
N THR A 425 -24.95 -23.07 -20.62
CA THR A 425 -25.39 -24.07 -21.63
C THR A 425 -26.93 -24.02 -21.77
N GLY A 426 -27.47 -24.75 -22.73
CA GLY A 426 -28.95 -24.88 -22.86
C GLY A 426 -29.68 -23.64 -23.34
N LEU A 427 -28.97 -22.65 -23.89
CA LEU A 427 -29.53 -21.36 -24.33
C LEU A 427 -30.41 -21.45 -25.59
N ASN A 428 -30.95 -22.60 -25.87
CA ASN A 428 -31.89 -22.89 -26.95
C ASN A 428 -33.34 -23.12 -26.44
N SER A 429 -33.61 -22.76 -25.19
CA SER A 429 -34.97 -22.81 -24.60
C SER A 429 -35.26 -21.53 -23.79
N ASN A 430 -36.52 -21.14 -23.75
CA ASN A 430 -36.98 -19.91 -23.11
C ASN A 430 -37.31 -20.07 -21.62
N THR A 431 -36.51 -20.84 -20.91
CA THR A 431 -36.66 -20.97 -19.44
C THR A 431 -36.05 -19.78 -18.74
N LEU A 432 -36.70 -19.32 -17.66
CA LEU A 432 -36.21 -18.19 -16.87
C LEU A 432 -34.77 -18.44 -16.33
N ALA A 433 -34.43 -19.70 -16.07
CA ALA A 433 -33.08 -20.10 -15.70
C ALA A 433 -32.03 -19.74 -16.77
N ASN A 434 -32.42 -19.68 -18.05
CA ASN A 434 -31.50 -19.38 -19.16
C ASN A 434 -31.34 -17.87 -19.36
N TYR A 435 -32.43 -17.11 -19.40
CA TYR A 435 -32.41 -15.68 -19.72
C TYR A 435 -32.46 -14.76 -18.48
N GLY A 436 -32.81 -15.30 -17.33
CA GLY A 436 -32.83 -14.53 -16.07
C GLY A 436 -31.39 -14.21 -15.61
N GLY A 437 -31.17 -12.98 -15.19
CA GLY A 437 -29.96 -12.60 -14.45
C GLY A 437 -30.07 -12.96 -12.97
N GLY A 438 -28.98 -12.81 -12.23
CA GLY A 438 -28.92 -13.06 -10.79
C GLY A 438 -27.99 -12.08 -10.05
N PHE A 439 -27.74 -12.37 -8.76
CA PHE A 439 -26.80 -11.62 -7.95
C PHE A 439 -25.38 -11.82 -8.47
N GLY A 440 -24.82 -10.79 -9.10
CA GLY A 440 -23.47 -10.81 -9.67
C GLY A 440 -23.37 -11.22 -11.12
N PHE A 441 -24.43 -11.66 -11.78
CA PHE A 441 -24.35 -12.15 -13.17
C PHE A 441 -25.58 -11.80 -14.01
N GLY A 442 -25.34 -11.60 -15.30
CA GLY A 442 -26.36 -11.39 -16.33
C GLY A 442 -26.94 -12.68 -16.88
N GLY A 443 -28.18 -12.60 -17.36
CA GLY A 443 -28.88 -13.71 -18.02
C GLY A 443 -28.35 -14.02 -19.41
N GLY A 444 -28.55 -15.24 -19.88
CA GLY A 444 -28.11 -15.69 -21.20
C GLY A 444 -28.95 -15.12 -22.34
N GLY A 445 -28.31 -14.88 -23.48
CA GLY A 445 -28.99 -14.58 -24.76
C GLY A 445 -29.48 -15.87 -25.42
N VAL A 446 -30.78 -16.03 -25.51
CA VAL A 446 -31.42 -17.27 -25.94
C VAL A 446 -31.57 -17.30 -27.46
N TYR A 447 -31.51 -18.50 -28.05
CA TYR A 447 -31.83 -18.78 -29.44
C TYR A 447 -33.14 -19.54 -29.55
N LEU A 448 -34.09 -19.00 -30.28
CA LEU A 448 -35.34 -19.65 -30.58
C LEU A 448 -35.78 -19.33 -32.02
N SER A 449 -36.22 -20.34 -32.77
CA SER A 449 -36.88 -20.19 -34.07
C SER A 449 -36.17 -19.20 -35.03
N ASN A 450 -34.83 -19.30 -35.14
CA ASN A 450 -33.95 -18.44 -35.93
C ASN A 450 -33.69 -17.03 -35.35
N GLY A 451 -34.27 -16.66 -34.19
CA GLY A 451 -33.94 -15.42 -33.47
C GLY A 451 -32.81 -15.57 -32.48
N TYR A 452 -31.95 -14.57 -32.34
CA TYR A 452 -30.77 -14.56 -31.47
C TYR A 452 -30.83 -13.42 -30.46
N GLY A 453 -31.43 -13.68 -29.31
CA GLY A 453 -31.54 -12.70 -28.23
C GLY A 453 -30.21 -12.21 -27.69
N GLY A 454 -30.13 -10.94 -27.29
CA GLY A 454 -28.97 -10.38 -26.59
C GLY A 454 -28.83 -10.91 -25.16
N ALA A 455 -27.61 -11.02 -24.66
CA ALA A 455 -27.31 -11.45 -23.28
C ALA A 455 -27.23 -10.28 -22.33
N GLY A 456 -27.61 -10.47 -21.06
CA GLY A 456 -27.55 -9.44 -20.02
C GLY A 456 -26.15 -9.12 -19.53
N GLY A 457 -25.91 -7.89 -19.08
CA GLY A 457 -24.67 -7.46 -18.43
C GLY A 457 -24.60 -7.90 -16.97
N GLY A 458 -23.37 -8.11 -16.44
CA GLY A 458 -23.09 -8.34 -15.03
C GLY A 458 -23.29 -7.08 -14.19
N GLY A 459 -23.54 -7.22 -12.90
CA GLY A 459 -23.79 -6.08 -12.01
C GLY A 459 -23.88 -6.47 -10.54
N TRP A 460 -24.35 -5.54 -9.70
CA TRP A 460 -24.82 -5.91 -8.36
C TRP A 460 -25.89 -6.99 -8.49
N TYR A 461 -26.94 -6.68 -9.26
CA TYR A 461 -27.73 -7.67 -9.94
C TYR A 461 -27.57 -7.49 -11.45
N GLY A 462 -27.49 -8.59 -12.16
CA GLY A 462 -27.31 -8.57 -13.61
C GLY A 462 -28.62 -8.29 -14.35
N GLY A 463 -28.50 -7.77 -15.58
CA GLY A 463 -29.60 -7.66 -16.51
C GLY A 463 -30.07 -9.02 -17.02
N SER A 464 -31.29 -9.13 -17.50
CA SER A 464 -31.76 -10.33 -18.18
C SER A 464 -31.28 -10.38 -19.64
N GLY A 465 -31.19 -11.58 -20.19
CA GLY A 465 -31.10 -11.78 -21.62
C GLY A 465 -32.47 -11.50 -22.29
N ASN A 466 -32.46 -11.41 -23.60
CA ASN A 466 -33.64 -11.37 -24.43
C ASN A 466 -34.02 -12.77 -24.91
N VAL A 467 -35.32 -13.05 -24.93
CA VAL A 467 -35.89 -14.24 -25.54
C VAL A 467 -36.60 -13.82 -26.83
N PRO A 468 -36.16 -14.29 -28.01
CA PRO A 468 -36.83 -14.01 -29.26
C PRO A 468 -38.22 -14.65 -29.28
N ASP A 469 -39.21 -14.02 -29.95
CA ASP A 469 -40.57 -14.58 -30.12
C ASP A 469 -40.69 -15.53 -31.31
N GLY A 470 -39.61 -15.71 -32.05
CA GLY A 470 -39.56 -16.61 -33.22
C GLY A 470 -39.96 -15.95 -34.54
N SER A 471 -40.25 -14.66 -34.57
CA SER A 471 -40.63 -13.95 -35.82
C SER A 471 -39.41 -13.41 -36.58
N GLY A 472 -38.18 -13.50 -36.02
CA GLY A 472 -36.95 -13.01 -36.64
C GLY A 472 -36.71 -11.48 -36.49
N ASP A 473 -37.74 -10.73 -36.19
CA ASP A 473 -37.68 -9.26 -36.03
C ASP A 473 -37.50 -8.82 -34.57
N ASP A 474 -37.66 -9.72 -33.61
CA ASP A 474 -37.60 -9.42 -32.18
C ASP A 474 -36.28 -9.80 -31.49
N ASP A 475 -35.20 -9.82 -32.25
CA ASP A 475 -33.81 -10.08 -31.76
C ASP A 475 -33.26 -8.86 -31.02
N ARG A 476 -33.71 -8.61 -29.83
CA ARG A 476 -33.40 -7.40 -29.05
C ARG A 476 -32.14 -7.55 -28.23
N GLY A 477 -31.54 -6.42 -27.84
CA GLY A 477 -30.41 -6.37 -26.94
C GLY A 477 -30.75 -6.87 -25.53
N GLY A 478 -29.74 -7.41 -24.85
CA GLY A 478 -29.83 -7.77 -23.44
C GLY A 478 -29.86 -6.55 -22.52
N GLY A 479 -30.44 -6.70 -21.33
CA GLY A 479 -30.47 -5.67 -20.29
C GLY A 479 -29.10 -5.40 -19.68
N GLY A 480 -28.84 -4.20 -19.17
CA GLY A 480 -27.62 -3.87 -18.45
C GLY A 480 -27.66 -4.32 -16.98
N GLY A 481 -26.52 -4.60 -16.38
CA GLY A 481 -26.41 -4.85 -14.93
C GLY A 481 -26.44 -3.56 -14.12
N SER A 482 -26.93 -3.61 -12.87
CA SER A 482 -26.94 -2.44 -11.99
C SER A 482 -25.57 -2.17 -11.36
N GLY A 483 -25.26 -0.91 -11.07
CA GLY A 483 -24.21 -0.50 -10.16
C GLY A 483 -24.64 -0.65 -8.70
N TYR A 484 -23.71 -0.54 -7.78
CA TYR A 484 -23.95 -0.53 -6.34
C TYR A 484 -22.82 0.19 -5.59
N ILE A 485 -23.20 0.85 -4.53
CA ILE A 485 -22.30 1.46 -3.57
C ILE A 485 -22.81 1.15 -2.16
N TYR A 486 -21.95 0.63 -1.30
CA TYR A 486 -22.30 0.27 0.07
C TYR A 486 -22.25 1.51 0.97
N THR A 487 -23.41 2.07 1.28
CA THR A 487 -23.59 3.24 2.14
C THR A 487 -24.56 2.91 3.27
N SER A 488 -24.73 3.81 4.23
CA SER A 488 -25.74 3.64 5.28
C SER A 488 -27.15 3.50 4.74
N SER A 489 -27.47 4.14 3.60
CA SER A 489 -28.79 4.07 2.97
C SER A 489 -29.02 2.85 2.08
N THR A 490 -27.94 2.26 1.52
CA THR A 490 -28.04 1.12 0.58
C THR A 490 -27.67 -0.21 1.23
N ALA A 491 -27.15 -0.22 2.45
CA ALA A 491 -26.74 -1.42 3.17
C ALA A 491 -27.85 -2.47 3.30
N SER A 492 -29.11 -2.03 3.42
CA SER A 492 -30.28 -2.91 3.45
C SER A 492 -30.52 -3.67 2.14
N ASN A 493 -29.96 -3.22 1.02
CA ASN A 493 -30.03 -3.91 -0.27
C ASN A 493 -28.98 -5.03 -0.41
N CYS A 494 -28.06 -5.17 0.57
CA CYS A 494 -27.16 -6.29 0.60
C CYS A 494 -27.93 -7.56 0.95
N PRO A 495 -27.87 -8.63 0.13
CA PRO A 495 -28.62 -9.86 0.38
C PRO A 495 -28.25 -10.51 1.71
N SER A 496 -29.10 -11.44 2.17
CA SER A 496 -28.77 -12.31 3.30
C SER A 496 -27.40 -12.94 3.14
N GLY A 497 -26.55 -12.83 4.17
CA GLY A 497 -25.15 -13.25 4.10
C GLY A 497 -24.15 -12.13 3.79
N CYS A 498 -24.58 -10.88 3.78
CA CYS A 498 -23.70 -9.72 3.65
C CYS A 498 -22.51 -9.79 4.63
N LEU A 499 -21.30 -9.62 4.12
CA LEU A 499 -20.04 -9.69 4.89
C LEU A 499 -19.46 -8.31 5.22
N LEU A 500 -20.13 -7.25 4.78
CA LEU A 500 -19.73 -5.87 5.05
C LEU A 500 -20.31 -5.37 6.38
N THR A 501 -19.58 -4.47 7.02
CA THR A 501 -20.02 -3.78 8.24
C THR A 501 -20.09 -2.28 7.99
N SER A 502 -20.74 -1.54 8.89
CA SER A 502 -20.84 -0.07 8.81
C SER A 502 -19.48 0.65 8.76
N THR A 503 -18.39 -0.02 9.16
CA THR A 503 -17.02 0.49 9.04
C THR A 503 -16.64 0.83 7.60
N TYR A 504 -17.21 0.12 6.62
CA TYR A 504 -16.90 0.27 5.20
C TYR A 504 -17.97 1.02 4.40
N TYR A 505 -18.81 1.81 5.06
CA TYR A 505 -19.72 2.70 4.34
C TYR A 505 -18.93 3.71 3.52
N LEU A 506 -19.29 3.82 2.24
CA LEU A 506 -18.76 4.85 1.37
C LEU A 506 -19.49 6.18 1.62
N SER A 507 -18.71 7.26 1.56
CA SER A 507 -19.19 8.64 1.50
C SER A 507 -18.82 9.27 0.16
N ASN A 508 -19.39 10.43 -0.17
CA ASN A 508 -19.20 11.09 -1.47
C ASN A 508 -19.37 10.11 -2.63
N ALA A 509 -20.40 9.27 -2.52
CA ALA A 509 -20.55 8.10 -3.35
C ALA A 509 -21.65 8.31 -4.42
N SER A 510 -21.37 7.86 -5.64
CA SER A 510 -22.30 7.91 -6.76
C SER A 510 -22.18 6.69 -7.65
N THR A 511 -23.30 6.31 -8.28
CA THR A 511 -23.31 5.33 -9.38
C THR A 511 -24.04 5.94 -10.57
N VAL A 512 -23.48 5.79 -11.76
CA VAL A 512 -23.87 6.49 -12.98
C VAL A 512 -24.10 5.49 -14.11
N ASN A 513 -25.13 5.74 -14.90
CA ASN A 513 -25.49 4.91 -16.05
C ASN A 513 -24.53 5.08 -17.22
N GLY A 514 -24.29 4.01 -17.95
CA GLY A 514 -23.47 3.99 -19.17
C GLY A 514 -24.06 4.71 -20.39
N ASN A 515 -25.18 5.41 -20.24
CA ASN A 515 -25.75 6.31 -21.26
C ASN A 515 -25.58 7.79 -20.90
N THR A 516 -24.85 8.09 -19.82
CA THR A 516 -24.56 9.46 -19.35
C THR A 516 -23.06 9.70 -19.31
N SER A 517 -22.68 10.98 -19.23
CA SER A 517 -21.26 11.35 -19.18
C SER A 517 -20.72 11.27 -17.75
N PHE A 518 -19.49 10.78 -17.63
CA PHE A 518 -18.70 10.70 -16.38
C PHE A 518 -17.21 10.74 -16.71
N THR A 519 -16.36 10.80 -15.68
CA THR A 519 -14.92 10.81 -15.83
C THR A 519 -14.41 9.44 -16.31
N SER A 520 -13.64 9.41 -17.38
CA SER A 520 -12.97 8.20 -17.90
C SER A 520 -11.80 7.77 -17.01
N PRO A 521 -11.25 6.56 -17.16
CA PRO A 521 -10.02 6.14 -16.49
C PRO A 521 -8.83 7.09 -16.70
N THR A 522 -8.76 7.77 -17.84
CA THR A 522 -7.67 8.72 -18.16
C THR A 522 -7.92 10.14 -17.63
N GLY A 523 -9.05 10.38 -16.95
CA GLY A 523 -9.41 11.69 -16.39
C GLY A 523 -10.18 12.62 -17.35
N SER A 524 -10.39 12.23 -18.61
CA SER A 524 -11.24 12.94 -19.55
C SER A 524 -12.72 12.60 -19.34
N SER A 525 -13.64 13.31 -20.00
CA SER A 525 -15.06 12.93 -20.00
C SER A 525 -15.35 11.88 -21.06
N GLU A 526 -16.16 10.88 -20.71
CA GLU A 526 -16.69 9.88 -21.65
C GLU A 526 -18.19 9.66 -21.42
N THR A 527 -18.94 9.25 -22.45
CA THR A 527 -20.35 8.86 -22.33
C THR A 527 -20.46 7.35 -22.35
N GLY A 528 -20.60 6.77 -21.17
CA GLY A 528 -20.53 5.33 -20.96
C GLY A 528 -19.15 4.75 -21.25
N HIS A 529 -18.78 3.72 -20.51
CA HIS A 529 -17.45 3.09 -20.66
C HIS A 529 -17.49 2.02 -21.75
N SER A 530 -16.55 2.13 -22.72
CA SER A 530 -16.41 1.17 -23.81
C SER A 530 -15.21 0.23 -23.59
N GLY A 531 -15.29 -0.98 -24.13
CA GLY A 531 -14.26 -1.99 -23.96
C GLY A 531 -14.30 -2.69 -22.61
N HIS A 532 -13.13 -3.08 -22.10
CA HIS A 532 -12.99 -3.71 -20.80
C HIS A 532 -13.19 -2.70 -19.68
N GLY A 533 -13.64 -3.17 -18.52
CA GLY A 533 -13.75 -2.35 -17.34
C GLY A 533 -12.41 -1.86 -16.81
N TYR A 534 -12.47 -1.03 -15.77
CA TYR A 534 -11.30 -0.46 -15.11
C TYR A 534 -11.57 -0.18 -13.62
N ALA A 535 -10.52 -0.13 -12.81
CA ALA A 535 -10.65 0.30 -11.41
C ALA A 535 -9.47 1.17 -10.97
N LYS A 536 -9.74 2.09 -10.04
CA LYS A 536 -8.71 2.91 -9.37
C LYS A 536 -8.92 2.91 -7.86
N VAL A 537 -7.80 2.90 -7.14
CA VAL A 537 -7.72 3.04 -5.69
C VAL A 537 -6.72 4.14 -5.37
N THR A 538 -7.20 5.25 -4.82
CA THR A 538 -6.37 6.44 -4.54
C THR A 538 -6.46 6.82 -3.07
N LEU A 539 -5.33 6.94 -2.37
CA LEU A 539 -5.27 7.54 -1.02
C LEU A 539 -5.44 9.05 -1.16
N ILE A 540 -6.40 9.61 -0.43
CA ILE A 540 -6.70 11.07 -0.47
C ILE A 540 -6.39 11.77 0.85
N SER A 541 -6.35 11.05 1.98
CA SER A 541 -5.96 11.61 3.29
C SER A 541 -5.60 10.53 4.31
#